data_78fa2def2a7de22fda849cdc19a9126e
#
_entry.id   78fa2def2a7de22fda849cdc19a9126e
#
_cell.length_a   1.000
_cell.length_b   1.000
_cell.length_c   1.000
_cell.angle_alpha   90.00
_cell.angle_beta   90.00
_cell.angle_gamma   90.00
#
_symmetry.space_group_name_H-M   'P 1'
#
loop_
_entity.id
_entity.type
_entity.pdbx_description
1 polymer ?
#
loop_
_entity_poly.entity_id
_entity_poly.type
_entity_poly.pdbx_seq_one_letter_code
_entity_poly.pdbx_strand_id
1 'polypeptide(L)'
;MFDSDVLDRDPGARDNFFAQLSHVAEGEFSAPRHRHDFEQFRFMLEGEARFREGKMVSGVLGYFPEGAYYGPQDRTHGSVLIVQFGGASGNGFVDRKVMKVAMAEMKALNTGVFEDGLYRRNPGVGGKPVQDGNEAIFEYIRKRPVAYPKPQYLCPIMIDSSAIAAFPVEGLEGVEERHLGTFSSTRIRAARYKLEPKASLPVHERGIYWVLSGSGAIDGAPYRRLTALYLEQGEQAAFKAAEASDILYLGLPRLELIRTQEAELPEKAAAAPQNGSPLDEASATAG
;
A
#
# COMPACT_ATOMS: atom_id res chain seq x y z
N MET A 1 17.11 6.14 -10.91
CA MET A 1 16.12 6.86 -10.08
C MET A 1 14.87 6.94 -10.90
N PHE A 2 13.95 6.01 -10.70
CA PHE A 2 12.65 6.07 -11.38
C PHE A 2 11.82 7.10 -10.64
N ASP A 3 11.54 8.20 -11.31
CA ASP A 3 10.54 9.17 -10.88
C ASP A 3 9.19 8.49 -11.11
N SER A 4 8.67 7.86 -10.06
CA SER A 4 7.42 7.09 -10.10
C SER A 4 6.20 8.00 -9.92
N ASP A 5 6.26 9.19 -10.46
CA ASP A 5 5.12 10.10 -10.54
C ASP A 5 4.11 9.63 -11.60
N VAL A 6 3.66 8.39 -11.46
CA VAL A 6 2.60 7.86 -12.30
C VAL A 6 1.29 8.22 -11.65
N LEU A 7 0.61 9.17 -12.28
CA LEU A 7 -0.76 9.64 -12.12
C LEU A 7 -0.99 10.70 -11.03
N ASP A 8 -0.91 11.95 -11.46
CA ASP A 8 -1.56 13.10 -10.84
C ASP A 8 -3.08 12.99 -11.03
N ARG A 9 -3.75 12.26 -10.14
CA ARG A 9 -5.17 12.45 -9.90
C ARG A 9 -5.33 13.45 -8.76
N ASP A 10 -6.50 14.06 -8.66
CA ASP A 10 -6.80 15.03 -7.59
C ASP A 10 -6.37 14.46 -6.22
N PRO A 11 -5.51 15.18 -5.48
CA PRO A 11 -5.02 14.73 -4.19
C PRO A 11 -6.18 14.41 -3.25
N GLY A 12 -6.24 13.17 -2.76
CA GLY A 12 -7.32 12.71 -1.89
C GLY A 12 -8.56 12.21 -2.62
N ALA A 13 -8.55 12.12 -3.96
CA ALA A 13 -9.55 11.36 -4.69
C ALA A 13 -9.57 9.91 -4.19
N ARG A 14 -10.77 9.32 -4.06
CA ARG A 14 -10.94 7.97 -3.49
C ARG A 14 -10.29 6.88 -4.31
N ASP A 15 -10.17 7.10 -5.61
CA ASP A 15 -9.54 6.21 -6.57
C ASP A 15 -8.05 6.52 -6.79
N ASN A 16 -7.49 7.49 -6.05
CA ASN A 16 -6.08 7.81 -6.12
C ASN A 16 -5.21 6.69 -5.54
N PHE A 17 -4.04 6.52 -6.10
CA PHE A 17 -3.07 5.55 -5.65
C PHE A 17 -1.64 6.05 -5.86
N PHE A 18 -0.71 5.35 -5.24
CA PHE A 18 0.71 5.59 -5.37
C PHE A 18 1.44 4.26 -5.55
N ALA A 19 2.33 4.20 -6.53
CA ALA A 19 3.16 3.03 -6.78
C ALA A 19 4.63 3.44 -6.84
N GLN A 20 5.50 2.68 -6.17
CA GLN A 20 6.94 2.95 -6.18
C GLN A 20 7.78 1.70 -6.00
N LEU A 21 9.00 1.77 -6.49
CA LEU A 21 10.13 0.95 -6.05
C LEU A 21 10.86 1.72 -4.93
N SER A 22 10.82 1.19 -3.71
CA SER A 22 11.56 1.73 -2.57
C SER A 22 12.83 0.92 -2.37
N HIS A 23 13.97 1.59 -2.33
CA HIS A 23 15.27 0.98 -2.15
C HIS A 23 15.95 1.56 -0.91
N VAL A 24 16.50 0.69 -0.08
CA VAL A 24 17.36 1.04 1.06
C VAL A 24 18.75 0.47 0.76
N ALA A 25 19.67 1.33 0.33
CA ALA A 25 21.02 0.95 -0.06
C ALA A 25 21.98 0.89 1.11
N GLU A 26 21.86 1.88 2.00
CA GLU A 26 22.71 2.05 3.16
C GLU A 26 21.87 2.54 4.34
N GLY A 27 22.22 2.09 5.53
CA GLY A 27 21.54 2.46 6.77
C GLY A 27 20.29 1.63 7.05
N GLU A 28 19.71 1.94 8.16
CA GLU A 28 18.50 1.29 8.65
C GLU A 28 17.28 2.17 8.38
N PHE A 29 16.20 1.54 7.96
CA PHE A 29 14.88 2.17 7.99
C PHE A 29 14.10 1.54 9.13
N SER A 30 13.76 2.35 10.13
CA SER A 30 12.90 1.96 11.24
C SER A 30 11.67 2.85 11.28
N ALA A 31 10.54 2.27 11.63
CA ALA A 31 9.32 3.02 11.90
C ALA A 31 8.60 2.43 13.11
N PRO A 32 8.03 3.28 13.99
CA PRO A 32 7.29 2.81 15.16
C PRO A 32 6.04 2.04 14.72
N ARG A 33 5.38 1.41 15.67
CA ARG A 33 4.08 0.80 15.44
C ARG A 33 3.05 1.87 15.09
N HIS A 34 2.40 1.70 13.95
CA HIS A 34 1.43 2.67 13.41
C HIS A 34 0.34 1.96 12.62
N ARG A 35 -0.59 2.74 12.08
CA ARG A 35 -1.64 2.31 11.16
C ARG A 35 -1.92 3.40 10.13
N HIS A 36 -2.55 3.03 9.05
CA HIS A 36 -3.00 3.96 8.02
C HIS A 36 -4.51 3.88 7.84
N ASP A 37 -5.08 4.93 7.28
CA ASP A 37 -6.48 4.99 6.83
C ASP A 37 -6.60 4.71 5.32
N PHE A 38 -5.63 3.98 4.78
CA PHE A 38 -5.55 3.49 3.42
C PHE A 38 -4.98 2.08 3.40
N GLU A 39 -5.12 1.40 2.28
CA GLU A 39 -4.61 0.05 2.06
C GLU A 39 -3.29 0.07 1.31
N GLN A 40 -2.50 -0.99 1.43
CA GLN A 40 -1.29 -1.12 0.64
C GLN A 40 -0.88 -2.56 0.39
N PHE A 41 -0.27 -2.77 -0.78
CA PHE A 41 0.56 -3.92 -1.08
C PHE A 41 2.03 -3.57 -0.96
N ARG A 42 2.81 -4.53 -0.47
CA ARG A 42 4.27 -4.50 -0.51
C ARG A 42 4.77 -5.83 -1.03
N PHE A 43 5.61 -5.83 -2.05
CA PHE A 43 6.24 -7.05 -2.55
C PHE A 43 7.76 -6.91 -2.43
N MET A 44 8.38 -7.79 -1.62
CA MET A 44 9.82 -7.74 -1.40
C MET A 44 10.55 -8.34 -2.60
N LEU A 45 11.35 -7.52 -3.27
CA LEU A 45 12.21 -7.95 -4.39
C LEU A 45 13.54 -8.53 -3.89
N GLU A 46 14.15 -7.83 -2.93
CA GLU A 46 15.46 -8.16 -2.38
C GLU A 46 15.53 -7.75 -0.91
N GLY A 47 16.31 -8.49 -0.10
CA GLY A 47 16.53 -8.17 1.29
C GLY A 47 15.44 -8.66 2.23
N GLU A 48 15.33 -8.00 3.37
CA GLU A 48 14.41 -8.38 4.45
C GLU A 48 13.81 -7.14 5.12
N ALA A 49 12.53 -7.21 5.43
CA ALA A 49 11.84 -6.28 6.33
C ALA A 49 11.22 -7.06 7.48
N ARG A 50 11.48 -6.64 8.71
CA ARG A 50 10.97 -7.26 9.93
C ARG A 50 9.84 -6.43 10.48
N PHE A 51 8.81 -7.10 10.94
CA PHE A 51 7.66 -6.53 11.62
C PHE A 51 7.40 -7.35 12.88
N ARG A 52 6.73 -6.78 13.85
CA ARG A 52 6.27 -7.56 15.01
C ARG A 52 5.42 -8.76 14.59
N GLU A 53 4.63 -8.59 13.53
CA GLU A 53 3.70 -9.58 13.01
C GLU A 53 4.38 -10.68 12.16
N GLY A 54 5.65 -10.50 11.79
CA GLY A 54 6.40 -11.44 10.97
C GLY A 54 7.50 -10.76 10.16
N LYS A 55 8.00 -11.45 9.14
CA LYS A 55 9.03 -10.90 8.25
C LYS A 55 8.65 -11.06 6.79
N MET A 56 9.09 -10.11 5.98
CA MET A 56 9.03 -10.18 4.53
C MET A 56 10.44 -10.37 3.99
N VAL A 57 10.66 -11.44 3.27
CA VAL A 57 11.88 -11.72 2.51
C VAL A 57 11.57 -11.66 1.02
N SER A 58 12.59 -11.77 0.16
CA SER A 58 12.39 -11.80 -1.30
C SER A 58 11.29 -12.79 -1.71
N GLY A 59 10.36 -12.32 -2.54
CA GLY A 59 9.20 -13.09 -3.02
C GLY A 59 7.97 -13.06 -2.10
N VAL A 60 8.05 -12.44 -0.93
CA VAL A 60 6.90 -12.29 -0.03
C VAL A 60 6.07 -11.07 -0.41
N LEU A 61 4.77 -11.30 -0.60
CA LEU A 61 3.74 -10.26 -0.69
C LEU A 61 3.18 -9.96 0.70
N GLY A 62 3.14 -8.70 1.09
CA GLY A 62 2.42 -8.20 2.25
C GLY A 62 1.21 -7.38 1.82
N TYR A 63 0.04 -7.71 2.36
CA TYR A 63 -1.15 -6.86 2.29
C TYR A 63 -1.37 -6.21 3.66
N PHE A 64 -1.44 -4.88 3.68
CA PHE A 64 -1.61 -4.07 4.88
C PHE A 64 -2.96 -3.37 4.81
N PRO A 65 -3.97 -3.87 5.54
CA PRO A 65 -5.31 -3.31 5.50
C PRO A 65 -5.39 -1.96 6.22
N GLU A 66 -6.32 -1.11 5.77
CA GLU A 66 -6.64 0.12 6.47
C GLU A 66 -7.08 -0.14 7.92
N GLY A 67 -6.74 0.76 8.83
CA GLY A 67 -7.11 0.68 10.25
C GLY A 67 -6.32 -0.33 11.08
N ALA A 68 -5.65 -1.31 10.46
CA ALA A 68 -4.86 -2.31 11.18
C ALA A 68 -3.51 -1.74 11.66
N TYR A 69 -3.19 -1.97 12.92
CA TYR A 69 -1.87 -1.65 13.44
C TYR A 69 -0.83 -2.67 12.97
N TYR A 70 0.35 -2.17 12.60
CA TYR A 70 1.50 -3.01 12.30
C TYR A 70 2.82 -2.35 12.73
N GLY A 71 3.87 -3.16 12.82
CA GLY A 71 5.18 -2.73 13.30
C GLY A 71 5.33 -2.84 14.83
N PRO A 72 6.45 -2.36 15.37
CA PRO A 72 7.49 -1.60 14.66
C PRO A 72 8.05 -2.39 13.47
N GLN A 73 8.60 -1.67 12.50
CA GLN A 73 9.22 -2.29 11.33
C GLN A 73 10.66 -1.81 11.18
N ASP A 74 11.53 -2.75 10.80
CA ASP A 74 12.93 -2.49 10.52
C ASP A 74 13.31 -3.08 9.17
N ARG A 75 14.11 -2.31 8.40
CA ARG A 75 14.67 -2.74 7.14
C ARG A 75 16.08 -2.20 7.01
N THR A 76 17.07 -3.09 6.95
CA THR A 76 18.47 -2.70 6.90
C THR A 76 18.95 -2.43 5.48
N HIS A 77 18.50 -3.25 4.54
CA HIS A 77 18.77 -3.12 3.11
C HIS A 77 17.70 -3.83 2.30
N GLY A 78 17.61 -3.54 1.02
CA GLY A 78 16.74 -4.24 0.10
C GLY A 78 15.86 -3.35 -0.74
N SER A 79 15.07 -3.99 -1.60
CA SER A 79 14.17 -3.35 -2.55
C SER A 79 12.76 -3.90 -2.39
N VAL A 80 11.77 -3.02 -2.33
CA VAL A 80 10.36 -3.38 -2.18
C VAL A 80 9.49 -2.58 -3.15
N LEU A 81 8.62 -3.27 -3.86
CA LEU A 81 7.52 -2.64 -4.60
C LEU A 81 6.41 -2.30 -3.61
N ILE A 82 5.94 -1.07 -3.65
CA ILE A 82 4.86 -0.59 -2.77
C ILE A 82 3.77 0.01 -3.63
N VAL A 83 2.53 -0.41 -3.39
CA VAL A 83 1.33 0.20 -3.97
C VAL A 83 0.42 0.60 -2.82
N GLN A 84 0.06 1.89 -2.74
CA GLN A 84 -0.80 2.47 -1.72
C GLN A 84 -2.02 3.09 -2.38
N PHE A 85 -3.20 2.86 -1.83
CA PHE A 85 -4.46 3.29 -2.44
C PHE A 85 -5.55 3.48 -1.37
N GLY A 86 -6.59 4.23 -1.70
CA GLY A 86 -7.72 4.43 -0.81
C GLY A 86 -8.39 3.11 -0.43
N GLY A 87 -8.74 2.97 0.83
CA GLY A 87 -9.36 1.76 1.36
C GLY A 87 -10.88 1.75 1.24
N ALA A 88 -11.49 0.67 1.72
CA ALA A 88 -12.93 0.43 1.70
C ALA A 88 -13.74 1.47 2.49
N SER A 89 -13.12 2.17 3.45
CA SER A 89 -13.74 3.28 4.19
C SER A 89 -14.05 4.50 3.32
N GLY A 90 -13.50 4.54 2.10
CA GLY A 90 -13.60 5.68 1.21
C GLY A 90 -12.68 6.86 1.56
N ASN A 91 -11.74 6.68 2.48
CA ASN A 91 -10.65 7.63 2.64
C ASN A 91 -9.72 7.51 1.42
N GLY A 92 -9.58 8.59 0.64
CA GLY A 92 -8.66 8.62 -0.48
C GLY A 92 -7.20 8.60 -0.02
N PHE A 93 -6.31 8.06 -0.85
CA PHE A 93 -4.88 8.15 -0.62
C PHE A 93 -4.40 9.59 -0.87
N VAL A 94 -3.63 10.14 0.07
CA VAL A 94 -3.06 11.49 -0.07
C VAL A 94 -1.68 11.38 -0.72
N ASP A 95 -1.50 12.09 -1.82
CA ASP A 95 -0.26 12.12 -2.57
C ASP A 95 0.93 12.61 -1.73
N ARG A 96 2.12 12.05 -1.97
CA ARG A 96 3.34 12.41 -1.23
C ARG A 96 3.82 13.84 -1.47
N LYS A 97 3.55 14.42 -2.65
CA LYS A 97 3.91 15.82 -2.92
C LYS A 97 3.09 16.73 -2.02
N VAL A 98 1.77 16.46 -1.93
CA VAL A 98 0.87 17.18 -1.02
C VAL A 98 1.29 17.00 0.44
N MET A 99 1.67 15.79 0.85
CA MET A 99 2.20 15.54 2.19
C MET A 99 3.48 16.32 2.48
N LYS A 100 4.42 16.39 1.52
CA LYS A 100 5.66 17.18 1.68
C LYS A 100 5.38 18.67 1.84
N VAL A 101 4.47 19.22 1.04
CA VAL A 101 4.05 20.64 1.15
C VAL A 101 3.41 20.88 2.50
N ALA A 102 2.45 20.07 2.90
CA ALA A 102 1.78 20.18 4.20
C ALA A 102 2.77 20.10 5.38
N MET A 103 3.71 19.17 5.33
CA MET A 103 4.75 19.05 6.36
C MET A 103 5.64 20.30 6.42
N ALA A 104 6.00 20.89 5.26
CA ALA A 104 6.77 22.14 5.22
C ALA A 104 5.98 23.31 5.82
N GLU A 105 4.68 23.42 5.50
CA GLU A 105 3.79 24.43 6.09
C GLU A 105 3.65 24.26 7.60
N MET A 106 3.43 23.02 8.10
CA MET A 106 3.35 22.72 9.52
C MET A 106 4.65 23.10 10.27
N LYS A 107 5.82 22.88 9.65
CA LYS A 107 7.11 23.34 10.20
C LYS A 107 7.20 24.85 10.23
N ALA A 108 6.78 25.55 9.18
CA ALA A 108 6.78 27.00 9.10
C ALA A 108 5.86 27.66 10.14
N LEU A 109 4.71 27.02 10.43
CA LEU A 109 3.80 27.46 11.49
C LEU A 109 4.36 27.31 12.91
N ASN A 110 5.44 26.54 13.07
CA ASN A 110 6.11 26.29 14.35
C ASN A 110 5.16 25.83 15.47
N THR A 111 4.18 24.99 15.12
CA THR A 111 3.19 24.45 16.06
C THR A 111 3.64 23.15 16.72
N GLY A 112 4.77 22.58 16.31
CA GLY A 112 5.36 21.36 16.83
C GLY A 112 6.56 20.89 16.01
N VAL A 113 7.11 19.73 16.39
CA VAL A 113 8.31 19.15 15.78
C VAL A 113 8.03 17.73 15.29
N PHE A 114 8.52 17.41 14.09
CA PHE A 114 8.55 16.02 13.59
C PHE A 114 9.86 15.35 14.03
N GLU A 115 9.75 14.29 14.81
CA GLU A 115 10.89 13.56 15.36
C GLU A 115 10.51 12.07 15.49
N ASP A 116 11.37 11.17 15.06
CA ASP A 116 11.21 9.71 15.17
C ASP A 116 9.86 9.17 14.65
N GLY A 117 9.36 9.75 13.55
CA GLY A 117 8.08 9.37 12.95
C GLY A 117 6.86 9.94 13.68
N LEU A 118 7.05 10.70 14.75
CA LEU A 118 6.01 11.33 15.54
C LEU A 118 5.94 12.84 15.27
N TYR A 119 4.78 13.44 15.52
CA TYR A 119 4.58 14.87 15.60
C TYR A 119 4.31 15.27 17.05
N ARG A 120 5.23 16.07 17.64
CA ARG A 120 5.13 16.59 19.01
C ARG A 120 4.70 18.05 18.97
N ARG A 121 3.50 18.32 19.49
CA ARG A 121 2.97 19.70 19.53
C ARG A 121 3.64 20.53 20.61
N ASN A 122 3.82 21.81 20.31
CA ASN A 122 4.28 22.77 21.31
C ASN A 122 3.21 22.97 22.42
N PRO A 123 3.63 23.28 23.65
CA PRO A 123 2.69 23.59 24.74
C PRO A 123 1.72 24.71 24.34
N GLY A 124 0.43 24.54 24.64
CA GLY A 124 -0.62 25.48 24.32
C GLY A 124 -1.22 25.36 22.90
N VAL A 125 -0.65 24.54 22.03
CA VAL A 125 -1.24 24.23 20.72
C VAL A 125 -2.29 23.15 20.90
N GLY A 126 -3.50 23.40 20.41
CA GLY A 126 -4.62 22.44 20.48
C GLY A 126 -4.35 21.13 19.76
N GLY A 127 -5.01 20.04 20.19
CA GLY A 127 -4.88 18.70 19.63
C GLY A 127 -4.09 17.74 20.51
N LYS A 128 -3.77 16.54 19.99
CA LYS A 128 -3.00 15.52 20.73
C LYS A 128 -1.57 16.03 20.96
N PRO A 129 -1.01 16.01 22.17
CA PRO A 129 0.37 16.45 22.44
C PRO A 129 1.41 15.69 21.59
N VAL A 130 1.19 14.39 21.41
CA VAL A 130 2.02 13.52 20.57
C VAL A 130 1.10 12.64 19.74
N GLN A 131 1.39 12.53 18.45
CA GLN A 131 0.68 11.64 17.54
C GLN A 131 1.59 11.15 16.42
N ASP A 132 1.15 10.14 15.66
CA ASP A 132 1.85 9.70 14.46
C ASP A 132 2.04 10.85 13.47
N GLY A 133 3.22 10.94 12.87
CA GLY A 133 3.56 12.06 11.97
C GLY A 133 2.71 12.08 10.69
N ASN A 134 2.37 10.92 10.14
CA ASN A 134 1.48 10.85 8.96
C ASN A 134 0.05 11.23 9.34
N GLU A 135 -0.44 10.75 10.52
CA GLU A 135 -1.74 11.15 11.04
C GLU A 135 -1.83 12.67 11.18
N ALA A 136 -0.82 13.30 11.77
CA ALA A 136 -0.78 14.76 11.92
C ALA A 136 -0.85 15.50 10.58
N ILE A 137 -0.10 15.02 9.58
CA ILE A 137 -0.09 15.60 8.23
C ILE A 137 -1.46 15.43 7.57
N PHE A 138 -2.08 14.25 7.66
CA PHE A 138 -3.40 13.99 7.07
C PHE A 138 -4.49 14.82 7.71
N GLU A 139 -4.48 14.97 9.04
CA GLU A 139 -5.39 15.87 9.75
C GLU A 139 -5.20 17.33 9.31
N TYR A 140 -3.95 17.76 9.12
CA TYR A 140 -3.64 19.10 8.62
C TYR A 140 -4.19 19.31 7.20
N ILE A 141 -4.00 18.37 6.28
CA ILE A 141 -4.48 18.43 4.91
C ILE A 141 -6.02 18.41 4.86
N ARG A 142 -6.64 17.45 5.55
CA ARG A 142 -8.09 17.20 5.50
C ARG A 142 -8.91 18.12 6.39
N LYS A 143 -8.26 18.90 7.27
CA LYS A 143 -8.89 19.79 8.27
C LYS A 143 -9.92 19.07 9.16
N ARG A 144 -9.69 17.79 9.41
CA ARG A 144 -10.50 16.92 10.28
C ARG A 144 -9.64 15.79 10.85
N PRO A 145 -10.02 15.22 12.02
CA PRO A 145 -9.35 14.04 12.55
C PRO A 145 -9.35 12.88 11.56
N VAL A 146 -8.29 12.07 11.58
CA VAL A 146 -8.25 10.81 10.84
C VAL A 146 -9.19 9.82 11.51
N ALA A 147 -10.19 9.35 10.77
CA ALA A 147 -11.09 8.30 11.19
C ALA A 147 -10.56 6.96 10.65
N TYR A 148 -10.12 6.10 11.57
CA TYR A 148 -9.68 4.76 11.20
C TYR A 148 -10.89 3.81 11.22
N PRO A 149 -11.15 3.11 10.11
CA PRO A 149 -12.20 2.11 10.09
C PRO A 149 -11.81 0.91 10.96
N LYS A 150 -12.80 0.11 11.33
CA LYS A 150 -12.53 -1.20 11.91
C LYS A 150 -11.85 -2.07 10.84
N PRO A 151 -10.62 -2.55 11.07
CA PRO A 151 -9.91 -3.29 10.06
C PRO A 151 -10.60 -4.63 9.77
N GLN A 152 -10.64 -5.02 8.51
CA GLN A 152 -11.15 -6.34 8.09
C GLN A 152 -10.23 -7.46 8.57
N TYR A 153 -8.93 -7.21 8.59
CA TYR A 153 -7.89 -8.09 9.13
C TYR A 153 -7.18 -7.37 10.27
N LEU A 154 -6.95 -8.06 11.38
CA LEU A 154 -6.38 -7.45 12.60
C LEU A 154 -4.88 -7.14 12.48
N CYS A 155 -4.21 -7.70 11.50
CA CYS A 155 -2.79 -7.50 11.22
C CYS A 155 -2.54 -7.62 9.70
N PRO A 156 -1.35 -7.23 9.21
CA PRO A 156 -0.94 -7.50 7.84
C PRO A 156 -0.98 -9.00 7.51
N ILE A 157 -1.30 -9.31 6.26
CA ILE A 157 -1.25 -10.67 5.72
C ILE A 157 0.03 -10.79 4.89
N MET A 158 0.87 -11.75 5.25
CA MET A 158 2.12 -12.02 4.54
C MET A 158 2.03 -13.36 3.84
N ILE A 159 2.32 -13.37 2.54
CA ILE A 159 2.18 -14.53 1.65
C ILE A 159 3.52 -14.76 0.95
N ASP A 160 4.11 -15.91 1.22
CA ASP A 160 5.23 -16.37 0.41
C ASP A 160 4.70 -16.82 -0.96
N SER A 161 4.97 -16.02 -1.98
CA SER A 161 4.48 -16.30 -3.32
C SER A 161 5.06 -17.59 -3.93
N SER A 162 6.16 -18.10 -3.40
CA SER A 162 6.76 -19.36 -3.84
C SER A 162 6.01 -20.59 -3.29
N ALA A 163 5.35 -20.44 -2.15
CA ALA A 163 4.54 -21.48 -1.52
C ALA A 163 3.16 -21.69 -2.19
N ILE A 164 2.77 -20.78 -3.10
CA ILE A 164 1.52 -20.89 -3.84
C ILE A 164 1.76 -21.70 -5.12
N ALA A 165 0.94 -22.72 -5.36
CA ALA A 165 1.02 -23.49 -6.58
C ALA A 165 0.66 -22.65 -7.81
N ALA A 166 1.35 -22.89 -8.92
CA ALA A 166 1.03 -22.31 -10.21
C ALA A 166 0.08 -23.25 -10.96
N PHE A 167 -0.91 -22.70 -11.64
CA PHE A 167 -1.86 -23.45 -12.47
C PHE A 167 -1.90 -22.85 -13.88
N PRO A 168 -2.01 -23.69 -14.91
CA PRO A 168 -2.23 -23.22 -16.27
C PRO A 168 -3.45 -22.30 -16.34
N VAL A 169 -3.34 -21.19 -17.07
CA VAL A 169 -4.48 -20.32 -17.33
C VAL A 169 -5.27 -20.88 -18.51
N GLU A 170 -6.56 -21.15 -18.31
CA GLU A 170 -7.42 -21.70 -19.33
C GLU A 170 -7.43 -20.87 -20.62
N GLY A 171 -7.20 -21.51 -21.74
CA GLY A 171 -7.16 -20.86 -23.05
C GLY A 171 -5.88 -20.09 -23.39
N LEU A 172 -4.88 -20.07 -22.49
CA LEU A 172 -3.60 -19.40 -22.71
C LEU A 172 -2.44 -20.40 -22.64
N GLU A 173 -1.91 -20.76 -23.81
CA GLU A 173 -0.76 -21.67 -23.90
C GLU A 173 0.51 -21.03 -23.34
N GLY A 174 1.24 -21.77 -22.50
CA GLY A 174 2.49 -21.32 -21.90
C GLY A 174 2.32 -20.25 -20.81
N VAL A 175 1.11 -20.07 -20.28
CA VAL A 175 0.83 -19.13 -19.18
C VAL A 175 0.35 -19.89 -17.96
N GLU A 176 1.01 -19.64 -16.83
CA GLU A 176 0.59 -20.12 -15.50
C GLU A 176 0.30 -18.95 -14.57
N GLU A 177 -0.71 -19.11 -13.70
CA GLU A 177 -1.04 -18.14 -12.64
C GLU A 177 -0.80 -18.74 -11.26
N ARG A 178 -0.23 -17.93 -10.37
CA ARG A 178 -0.28 -18.08 -8.92
C ARG A 178 -1.22 -17.04 -8.35
N HIS A 179 -2.39 -17.44 -7.93
CA HIS A 179 -3.34 -16.56 -7.26
C HIS A 179 -2.87 -16.30 -5.82
N LEU A 180 -2.32 -15.10 -5.54
CA LEU A 180 -1.78 -14.77 -4.21
C LEU A 180 -2.87 -14.38 -3.23
N GLY A 181 -4.04 -13.97 -3.71
CA GLY A 181 -5.19 -13.69 -2.87
C GLY A 181 -6.12 -12.63 -3.45
N THR A 182 -7.31 -12.55 -2.85
CA THR A 182 -8.27 -11.47 -3.04
C THR A 182 -8.59 -10.87 -1.69
N PHE A 183 -8.37 -9.57 -1.54
CA PHE A 183 -8.37 -8.87 -0.26
C PHE A 183 -9.44 -7.78 -0.24
N SER A 184 -9.87 -7.45 0.97
CA SER A 184 -10.82 -6.39 1.30
C SER A 184 -12.21 -6.53 0.65
N SER A 185 -13.12 -5.67 1.08
CA SER A 185 -14.46 -5.56 0.50
C SER A 185 -14.44 -5.01 -0.94
N THR A 186 -13.38 -4.30 -1.31
CA THR A 186 -13.15 -3.80 -2.68
C THR A 186 -12.61 -4.86 -3.64
N ARG A 187 -12.38 -6.10 -3.14
CA ARG A 187 -11.96 -7.27 -3.91
C ARG A 187 -10.69 -7.05 -4.74
N ILE A 188 -9.72 -6.34 -4.15
CA ILE A 188 -8.40 -6.20 -4.78
C ILE A 188 -7.71 -7.56 -4.86
N ARG A 189 -7.17 -7.89 -6.02
CA ARG A 189 -6.51 -9.16 -6.29
C ARG A 189 -5.00 -8.99 -6.44
N ALA A 190 -4.23 -9.96 -6.00
CA ALA A 190 -2.82 -10.08 -6.32
C ALA A 190 -2.53 -11.44 -6.95
N ALA A 191 -1.69 -11.47 -7.97
CA ALA A 191 -1.31 -12.68 -8.69
C ALA A 191 0.11 -12.58 -9.24
N ARG A 192 0.72 -13.72 -9.55
CA ARG A 192 1.94 -13.81 -10.36
C ARG A 192 1.67 -14.67 -11.57
N TYR A 193 2.12 -14.19 -12.72
CA TYR A 193 2.03 -14.90 -13.99
C TYR A 193 3.42 -15.33 -14.44
N LYS A 194 3.56 -16.59 -14.81
CA LYS A 194 4.72 -17.10 -15.51
C LYS A 194 4.36 -17.29 -16.96
N LEU A 195 5.19 -16.76 -17.83
CA LEU A 195 5.05 -16.88 -19.29
C LEU A 195 6.23 -17.63 -19.85
N GLU A 196 5.96 -18.68 -20.61
CA GLU A 196 6.96 -19.31 -21.45
C GLU A 196 7.34 -18.41 -22.63
N PRO A 197 8.53 -18.62 -23.25
CA PRO A 197 8.87 -17.90 -24.47
C PRO A 197 7.79 -18.04 -25.56
N LYS A 198 7.40 -16.94 -26.17
CA LYS A 198 6.31 -16.78 -27.16
C LYS A 198 4.90 -16.80 -26.60
N ALA A 199 4.69 -17.09 -25.32
CA ALA A 199 3.38 -17.01 -24.68
C ALA A 199 2.85 -15.58 -24.71
N SER A 200 1.53 -15.45 -24.74
CA SER A 200 0.82 -14.19 -24.70
C SER A 200 -0.15 -14.14 -23.52
N LEU A 201 -0.08 -13.07 -22.73
CA LEU A 201 -0.96 -12.82 -21.60
C LEU A 201 -1.77 -11.55 -21.87
N PRO A 202 -3.04 -11.65 -22.27
CA PRO A 202 -3.94 -10.52 -22.30
C PRO A 202 -4.31 -10.11 -20.86
N VAL A 203 -4.31 -8.81 -20.60
CA VAL A 203 -4.60 -8.21 -19.30
C VAL A 203 -5.62 -7.09 -19.43
N HIS A 204 -6.56 -7.00 -18.49
CA HIS A 204 -7.67 -6.05 -18.52
C HIS A 204 -8.16 -5.61 -17.13
N GLU A 205 -7.54 -6.15 -16.08
CA GLU A 205 -7.91 -5.75 -14.71
C GLU A 205 -7.22 -4.46 -14.32
N ARG A 206 -7.95 -3.55 -13.67
CA ARG A 206 -7.41 -2.32 -13.11
C ARG A 206 -6.33 -2.64 -12.09
N GLY A 207 -5.13 -2.11 -12.29
CA GLY A 207 -4.01 -2.36 -11.40
C GLY A 207 -2.67 -2.16 -12.05
N ILE A 208 -1.63 -2.62 -11.34
CA ILE A 208 -0.25 -2.46 -11.78
C ILE A 208 0.35 -3.85 -12.02
N TYR A 209 0.91 -4.02 -13.19
CA TYR A 209 1.64 -5.20 -13.62
C TYR A 209 3.14 -4.89 -13.63
N TRP A 210 3.91 -5.59 -12.80
CA TRP A 210 5.36 -5.43 -12.69
C TRP A 210 6.08 -6.61 -13.30
N VAL A 211 6.98 -6.37 -14.23
CA VAL A 211 7.86 -7.41 -14.76
C VAL A 211 8.96 -7.69 -13.73
N LEU A 212 8.91 -8.85 -13.08
CA LEU A 212 9.91 -9.30 -12.11
C LEU A 212 11.15 -9.86 -12.82
N SER A 213 10.97 -10.53 -13.96
CA SER A 213 12.05 -11.07 -14.81
C SER A 213 11.58 -11.30 -16.23
N GLY A 214 12.53 -11.50 -17.15
CA GLY A 214 12.27 -11.73 -18.56
C GLY A 214 12.19 -10.46 -19.41
N SER A 215 11.89 -10.66 -20.70
CA SER A 215 11.79 -9.61 -21.70
C SER A 215 10.77 -9.98 -22.77
N GLY A 216 10.26 -8.96 -23.48
CA GLY A 216 9.27 -9.13 -24.53
C GLY A 216 8.67 -7.78 -24.96
N ALA A 217 7.39 -7.77 -25.34
CA ALA A 217 6.68 -6.58 -25.70
C ALA A 217 5.27 -6.52 -25.05
N ILE A 218 4.81 -5.31 -24.73
CA ILE A 218 3.43 -4.97 -24.34
C ILE A 218 2.87 -4.14 -25.48
N ASP A 219 1.91 -4.68 -26.22
CA ASP A 219 1.31 -4.03 -27.40
C ASP A 219 2.36 -3.45 -28.37
N GLY A 220 3.47 -4.18 -28.55
CA GLY A 220 4.58 -3.79 -29.42
C GLY A 220 5.68 -2.93 -28.74
N ALA A 221 5.45 -2.35 -27.58
CA ALA A 221 6.45 -1.64 -26.80
C ALA A 221 7.33 -2.62 -26.00
N PRO A 222 8.67 -2.52 -26.02
CA PRO A 222 9.53 -3.47 -25.34
C PRO A 222 9.40 -3.37 -23.81
N TYR A 223 9.40 -4.52 -23.14
CA TYR A 223 9.51 -4.60 -21.68
C TYR A 223 10.75 -5.39 -21.25
N ARG A 224 11.19 -5.11 -20.05
CA ARG A 224 12.26 -5.80 -19.33
C ARG A 224 11.99 -5.79 -17.83
N ARG A 225 12.86 -6.42 -17.04
CA ARG A 225 12.77 -6.39 -15.57
C ARG A 225 12.53 -4.96 -15.06
N LEU A 226 11.59 -4.81 -14.12
CA LEU A 226 11.11 -3.57 -13.50
C LEU A 226 10.31 -2.64 -14.42
N THR A 227 9.95 -3.08 -15.64
CA THR A 227 8.90 -2.40 -16.39
C THR A 227 7.58 -2.53 -15.63
N ALA A 228 6.87 -1.43 -15.48
CA ALA A 228 5.54 -1.39 -14.89
C ALA A 228 4.52 -0.96 -15.95
N LEU A 229 3.42 -1.70 -16.04
CA LEU A 229 2.23 -1.33 -16.79
C LEU A 229 1.13 -1.00 -15.79
N TYR A 230 0.53 0.16 -15.91
CA TYR A 230 -0.72 0.51 -15.26
C TYR A 230 -1.88 0.39 -16.23
N LEU A 231 -2.96 -0.24 -15.81
CA LEU A 231 -4.23 -0.24 -16.52
C LEU A 231 -5.32 0.40 -15.67
N GLU A 232 -6.05 1.33 -16.27
CA GLU A 232 -7.29 1.85 -15.71
C GLU A 232 -8.45 0.89 -16.02
N GLN A 233 -9.57 1.09 -15.34
CA GLN A 233 -10.77 0.30 -15.58
C GLN A 233 -11.27 0.48 -17.01
N GLY A 234 -11.43 -0.65 -17.72
CA GLY A 234 -11.85 -0.69 -19.12
C GLY A 234 -10.70 -0.66 -20.12
N GLU A 235 -9.48 -0.41 -19.70
CA GLU A 235 -8.30 -0.57 -20.55
C GLU A 235 -7.87 -2.04 -20.63
N GLN A 236 -7.14 -2.36 -21.69
CA GLN A 236 -6.59 -3.68 -21.95
C GLN A 236 -5.23 -3.58 -22.61
N ALA A 237 -4.39 -4.57 -22.41
CA ALA A 237 -3.10 -4.72 -23.06
C ALA A 237 -2.74 -6.21 -23.16
N ALA A 238 -1.68 -6.54 -23.90
CA ALA A 238 -1.16 -7.89 -23.99
C ALA A 238 0.36 -7.94 -23.84
N PHE A 239 0.83 -8.70 -22.86
CA PHE A 239 2.23 -9.08 -22.77
C PHE A 239 2.52 -10.20 -23.76
N LYS A 240 3.59 -10.07 -24.53
CA LYS A 240 4.11 -11.11 -25.42
C LYS A 240 5.56 -11.40 -25.06
N ALA A 241 5.79 -12.56 -24.49
CA ALA A 241 7.10 -12.92 -23.97
C ALA A 241 8.08 -13.29 -25.10
N ALA A 242 9.24 -12.64 -25.14
CA ALA A 242 10.35 -13.09 -25.96
C ALA A 242 11.19 -14.14 -25.23
N GLU A 243 11.33 -13.98 -23.93
CA GLU A 243 11.98 -14.91 -23.01
C GLU A 243 11.01 -15.28 -21.88
N ALA A 244 11.32 -16.38 -21.15
CA ALA A 244 10.54 -16.73 -19.98
C ALA A 244 10.43 -15.54 -19.04
N SER A 245 9.20 -15.16 -18.74
CA SER A 245 8.89 -13.93 -17.99
C SER A 245 8.06 -14.22 -16.74
N ASP A 246 8.28 -13.42 -15.70
CA ASP A 246 7.53 -13.45 -14.44
C ASP A 246 6.92 -12.06 -14.21
N ILE A 247 5.62 -11.98 -14.08
CA ILE A 247 4.87 -10.73 -13.97
C ILE A 247 4.05 -10.76 -12.69
N LEU A 248 4.25 -9.77 -11.82
CA LEU A 248 3.45 -9.55 -10.62
C LEU A 248 2.30 -8.58 -10.95
N TYR A 249 1.09 -9.00 -10.65
CA TYR A 249 -0.10 -8.15 -10.69
C TYR A 249 -0.52 -7.75 -9.28
N LEU A 250 -0.70 -6.46 -9.08
CA LEU A 250 -1.25 -5.86 -7.86
C LEU A 250 -2.47 -5.02 -8.24
N GLY A 251 -3.65 -5.55 -7.94
CA GLY A 251 -4.93 -4.93 -8.26
C GLY A 251 -5.19 -3.66 -7.47
N LEU A 252 -5.93 -2.76 -8.08
CA LEU A 252 -6.48 -1.56 -7.43
C LEU A 252 -7.98 -1.74 -7.22
N PRO A 253 -8.59 -1.00 -6.26
CA PRO A 253 -10.03 -1.06 -6.02
C PRO A 253 -10.83 -0.79 -7.30
N ARG A 254 -11.89 -1.56 -7.52
CA ARG A 254 -12.82 -1.30 -8.62
C ARG A 254 -13.62 -0.03 -8.33
N LEU A 255 -13.70 0.86 -9.31
CA LEU A 255 -14.32 2.17 -9.13
C LEU A 255 -15.79 2.09 -8.72
N GLU A 256 -16.53 1.12 -9.28
CA GLU A 256 -17.93 0.90 -8.93
C GLU A 256 -18.12 0.45 -7.47
N LEU A 257 -17.17 -0.32 -6.91
CA LEU A 257 -17.22 -0.75 -5.51
C LEU A 257 -16.91 0.41 -4.55
N ILE A 258 -15.99 1.29 -4.92
CA ILE A 258 -15.72 2.51 -4.16
C ILE A 258 -16.97 3.40 -4.11
N ARG A 259 -17.67 3.60 -5.24
CA ARG A 259 -18.86 4.44 -5.34
C ARG A 259 -20.07 3.85 -4.61
N THR A 260 -20.23 2.54 -4.62
CA THR A 260 -21.34 1.88 -3.92
C THR A 260 -21.20 2.03 -2.40
N GLN A 261 -19.96 2.03 -1.88
CA GLN A 261 -19.72 2.28 -0.46
C GLN A 261 -20.01 3.74 -0.04
N GLU A 262 -19.93 4.71 -0.97
CA GLU A 262 -20.38 6.08 -0.71
C GLU A 262 -21.87 6.18 -0.38
N ALA A 263 -22.68 5.35 -1.01
CA ALA A 263 -24.13 5.36 -0.80
C ALA A 263 -24.56 4.64 0.48
N GLU A 264 -23.71 3.76 1.02
CA GLU A 264 -24.02 2.93 2.20
C GLU A 264 -23.44 3.45 3.52
N LEU A 265 -22.57 4.49 3.48
CA LEU A 265 -22.07 5.10 4.70
C LEU A 265 -23.17 5.97 5.34
N PRO A 266 -23.77 5.57 6.48
CA PRO A 266 -24.76 6.41 7.13
C PRO A 266 -24.10 7.70 7.61
N GLU A 267 -24.79 8.81 7.42
CA GLU A 267 -24.46 10.18 7.91
C GLU A 267 -24.14 10.27 9.42
N LYS A 268 -24.21 9.15 10.15
CA LYS A 268 -24.12 9.05 11.61
C LYS A 268 -22.73 8.81 12.22
N ALA A 269 -21.65 8.81 11.45
CA ALA A 269 -20.32 8.69 12.06
C ALA A 269 -19.80 9.99 12.71
N ALA A 270 -20.57 11.07 12.67
CA ALA A 270 -20.15 12.38 13.20
C ALA A 270 -20.33 12.56 14.71
N ALA A 271 -20.89 11.60 15.44
CA ALA A 271 -21.12 11.74 16.88
C ALA A 271 -20.95 10.41 17.62
N ALA A 272 -19.71 9.99 17.86
CA ALA A 272 -19.40 9.04 18.92
C ALA A 272 -18.54 9.74 19.98
N PRO A 273 -18.92 9.71 21.25
CA PRO A 273 -18.16 10.32 22.33
C PRO A 273 -16.83 9.56 22.48
N GLN A 274 -15.77 10.33 22.63
CA GLN A 274 -14.42 9.81 22.96
C GLN A 274 -14.47 9.27 24.38
N ASN A 275 -14.68 7.99 24.56
CA ASN A 275 -14.43 7.33 25.84
C ASN A 275 -12.99 6.86 25.90
N GLY A 276 -12.37 7.23 27.02
CA GLY A 276 -10.97 7.17 27.34
C GLY A 276 -10.27 5.84 27.10
N SER A 277 -9.02 6.00 26.77
CA SER A 277 -7.99 4.96 26.73
C SER A 277 -7.79 4.35 28.13
N PRO A 278 -7.83 3.02 28.29
CA PRO A 278 -7.25 2.38 29.44
C PRO A 278 -5.79 2.01 29.14
N LEU A 279 -4.88 2.94 29.40
CA LEU A 279 -3.48 2.65 29.59
C LEU A 279 -3.10 3.25 30.94
N ASP A 280 -3.40 2.53 31.99
CA ASP A 280 -2.71 2.59 33.27
C ASP A 280 -3.32 1.51 34.17
N GLU A 281 -2.55 0.45 34.34
CA GLU A 281 -2.51 -0.39 35.52
C GLU A 281 -1.78 -1.70 35.22
N ALA A 282 -0.46 -1.67 35.31
CA ALA A 282 0.33 -2.84 35.66
C ALA A 282 1.77 -2.44 36.03
N SER A 283 1.94 -1.78 37.15
CA SER A 283 3.20 -1.88 37.89
C SER A 283 2.97 -1.53 39.36
N ALA A 284 2.51 -2.47 40.15
CA ALA A 284 2.80 -2.55 41.58
C ALA A 284 2.40 -3.95 42.08
N THR A 285 3.36 -4.63 42.55
CA THR A 285 3.41 -5.78 43.45
C THR A 285 4.19 -6.97 42.91
N ALA A 286 5.45 -7.02 43.23
CA ALA A 286 6.06 -8.22 43.76
C ALA A 286 7.29 -7.80 44.56
N GLY A 287 7.19 -8.02 45.87
CA GLY A 287 8.28 -7.96 46.80
C GLY A 287 9.25 -9.14 46.65
#